data_888799ee3551501dd4c2305f774d6ac7
#
_entry.id   888799ee3551501dd4c2305f774d6ac7
#
_cell.length_a   1.000
_cell.length_b   1.000
_cell.length_c   1.000
_cell.angle_alpha   90.00
_cell.angle_beta   90.00
_cell.angle_gamma   90.00
#
_symmetry.space_group_name_H-M   'P 1'
#
loop_
_entity.id
_entity.type
_entity.pdbx_description
1 polymer ?
#
loop_
_entity_poly.entity_id
_entity_poly.type
_entity_poly.pdbx_seq_one_letter_code
_entity_poly.pdbx_strand_id
1 'polypeptide(L)'
;MAFNTQEISKVLNNFLQVQGYTDVTASFVQVSDSYYTSGAECGEIILGGLTNPKADEIFMKYCKTLGLEVEVSVETLSFLHELGHHNTLDFLDPDEIVESEFIKENLYMQDEETEEAFMQYFTCPEEMEATADAVEFCNHNPVIVKMFDKQLLNALYGE
;
A
#
# COMPACT_ATOMS: atom_id res chain seq x y z
N MET A 1 -6.05 19.88 -10.76
CA MET A 1 -6.92 19.91 -9.58
C MET A 1 -6.09 19.70 -8.33
N ALA A 2 -6.26 20.54 -7.33
CA ALA A 2 -5.53 20.42 -6.07
C ALA A 2 -6.26 19.44 -5.14
N PHE A 3 -5.50 18.56 -4.49
CA PHE A 3 -6.03 17.65 -3.49
C PHE A 3 -6.21 18.37 -2.15
N ASN A 4 -7.26 18.02 -1.42
CA ASN A 4 -7.41 18.45 -0.03
C ASN A 4 -6.68 17.46 0.88
N THR A 5 -5.41 17.74 1.14
CA THR A 5 -4.53 16.83 1.87
C THR A 5 -5.01 16.57 3.30
N GLN A 6 -5.60 17.57 3.96
CA GLN A 6 -6.13 17.41 5.32
C GLN A 6 -7.32 16.45 5.36
N GLU A 7 -8.24 16.61 4.42
CA GLU A 7 -9.42 15.74 4.32
C GLU A 7 -9.02 14.30 4.02
N ILE A 8 -8.10 14.11 3.09
CA ILE A 8 -7.62 12.77 2.73
C ILE A 8 -6.93 12.12 3.94
N SER A 9 -6.02 12.84 4.59
CA SER A 9 -5.31 12.34 5.77
C SER A 9 -6.28 11.97 6.89
N LYS A 10 -7.34 12.76 7.05
CA LYS A 10 -8.38 12.47 8.05
C LYS A 10 -9.10 11.15 7.76
N VAL A 11 -9.45 10.91 6.50
CA VAL A 11 -10.09 9.65 6.10
C VAL A 11 -9.19 8.46 6.42
N LEU A 12 -7.89 8.57 6.09
CA LEU A 12 -6.93 7.51 6.35
C LEU A 12 -6.78 7.22 7.84
N ASN A 13 -6.62 8.26 8.66
CA ASN A 13 -6.44 8.09 10.11
C ASN A 13 -7.71 7.62 10.80
N ASN A 14 -8.89 8.06 10.34
CA ASN A 14 -10.16 7.55 10.86
C ASN A 14 -10.27 6.04 10.62
N PHE A 15 -9.89 5.58 9.43
CA PHE A 15 -9.89 4.15 9.14
C PHE A 15 -8.97 3.39 10.10
N LEU A 16 -7.74 3.87 10.28
CA LEU A 16 -6.79 3.25 11.20
C LEU A 16 -7.34 3.19 12.64
N GLN A 17 -7.94 4.29 13.10
CA GLN A 17 -8.50 4.38 14.44
C GLN A 17 -9.67 3.40 14.62
N VAL A 18 -10.58 3.33 13.65
CA VAL A 18 -11.73 2.42 13.70
C VAL A 18 -11.26 0.95 13.71
N GLN A 19 -10.17 0.65 12.99
CA GLN A 19 -9.59 -0.69 12.98
C GLN A 19 -8.76 -1.01 14.22
N GLY A 20 -8.62 -0.06 15.16
CA GLY A 20 -7.95 -0.30 16.43
C GLY A 20 -6.44 -0.05 16.42
N TYR A 21 -5.92 0.56 15.38
CA TYR A 21 -4.49 0.90 15.32
C TYR A 21 -4.19 2.10 16.19
N THR A 22 -3.20 1.95 17.07
CA THR A 22 -2.72 3.02 17.96
C THR A 22 -1.25 3.34 17.74
N ASP A 23 -0.56 2.56 16.91
CA ASP A 23 0.88 2.61 16.71
C ASP A 23 1.28 2.94 15.27
N VAL A 24 0.35 3.46 14.49
CA VAL A 24 0.61 3.88 13.11
C VAL A 24 -0.28 5.08 12.77
N THR A 25 0.28 6.03 12.02
CA THR A 25 -0.44 7.19 11.49
C THR A 25 -0.28 7.23 9.99
N ALA A 26 -1.14 8.00 9.33
CA ALA A 26 -1.11 8.13 7.88
C ALA A 26 -1.29 9.58 7.45
N SER A 27 -0.69 9.91 6.32
CA SER A 27 -0.91 11.20 5.66
C SER A 27 -0.85 11.03 4.15
N PHE A 28 -1.42 12.01 3.45
CA PHE A 28 -1.38 12.06 1.99
C PHE A 28 -0.38 13.13 1.55
N VAL A 29 0.52 12.79 0.63
CA VAL A 29 1.50 13.72 0.05
C VAL A 29 1.38 13.67 -1.46
N GLN A 30 0.92 14.77 -2.05
CA GLN A 30 0.58 14.83 -3.48
C GLN A 30 1.78 14.51 -4.40
N VAL A 31 2.98 14.93 -4.02
CA VAL A 31 4.18 14.82 -4.87
C VAL A 31 5.08 13.65 -4.48
N SER A 32 4.51 12.65 -3.83
CA SER A 32 5.26 11.48 -3.34
C SER A 32 4.69 10.19 -3.89
N ASP A 33 5.53 9.15 -3.90
CA ASP A 33 5.08 7.76 -4.00
C ASP A 33 4.49 7.33 -2.66
N SER A 34 3.73 6.25 -2.65
CA SER A 34 3.25 5.65 -1.40
C SER A 34 4.36 4.84 -0.75
N TYR A 35 4.49 4.95 0.57
CA TYR A 35 5.50 4.18 1.31
C TYR A 35 5.16 4.07 2.80
N TYR A 36 5.84 3.17 3.47
CA TYR A 36 5.74 2.97 4.91
C TYR A 36 7.11 3.13 5.55
N THR A 37 7.17 3.82 6.69
CA THR A 37 8.37 3.89 7.52
C THR A 37 8.06 3.43 8.93
N SER A 38 8.94 2.61 9.50
CA SER A 38 8.84 2.19 10.89
C SER A 38 9.57 3.21 11.78
N GLY A 39 8.85 3.75 12.76
CA GLY A 39 9.45 4.61 13.77
C GLY A 39 9.69 3.84 15.06
N ALA A 40 10.39 4.46 16.01
CA ALA A 40 10.69 3.84 17.30
C ALA A 40 9.44 3.56 18.13
N GLU A 41 8.43 4.42 18.03
CA GLU A 41 7.19 4.32 18.80
C GLU A 41 5.95 4.22 17.92
N CYS A 42 6.03 4.69 16.68
CA CYS A 42 4.89 4.77 15.77
C CYS A 42 5.34 4.63 14.33
N GLY A 43 4.65 3.79 13.57
CA GLY A 43 4.83 3.70 12.13
C GLY A 43 4.14 4.85 11.41
N GLU A 44 4.57 5.13 10.20
CA GLU A 44 3.96 6.16 9.37
C GLU A 44 3.72 5.63 7.96
N ILE A 45 2.49 5.81 7.49
CA ILE A 45 2.09 5.50 6.12
C ILE A 45 1.95 6.80 5.35
N ILE A 46 2.58 6.87 4.19
CA ILE A 46 2.37 7.96 3.24
C ILE A 46 1.62 7.39 2.05
N LEU A 47 0.41 7.90 1.80
CA LEU A 47 -0.28 7.65 0.55
C LEU A 47 0.15 8.74 -0.44
N GLY A 48 0.78 8.34 -1.52
CA GLY A 48 1.33 9.28 -2.48
C GLY A 48 0.38 9.60 -3.61
N GLY A 49 0.44 10.84 -4.08
CA GLY A 49 -0.35 11.31 -5.22
C GLY A 49 0.31 11.08 -6.58
N LEU A 50 1.58 10.68 -6.60
CA LEU A 50 2.24 10.31 -7.85
C LEU A 50 1.71 8.96 -8.32
N THR A 51 1.33 8.90 -9.61
CA THR A 51 0.76 7.69 -10.19
C THR A 51 1.66 7.15 -11.28
N ASN A 52 1.73 5.82 -11.36
CA ASN A 52 2.37 5.11 -12.46
C ASN A 52 1.35 4.09 -12.99
N PRO A 53 0.59 4.45 -14.04
CA PRO A 53 -0.50 3.60 -14.52
C PRO A 53 -0.06 2.19 -14.89
N LYS A 54 1.16 2.02 -15.39
CA LYS A 54 1.69 0.70 -15.75
C LYS A 54 1.94 -0.15 -14.51
N ALA A 55 2.59 0.43 -13.50
CA ALA A 55 2.82 -0.26 -12.23
C ALA A 55 1.51 -0.60 -11.54
N ASP A 56 0.55 0.32 -11.56
CA ASP A 56 -0.76 0.12 -10.94
C ASP A 56 -1.53 -1.02 -11.60
N GLU A 57 -1.49 -1.11 -12.93
CA GLU A 57 -2.14 -2.20 -13.66
C GLU A 57 -1.53 -3.56 -13.29
N ILE A 58 -0.20 -3.63 -13.23
CA ILE A 58 0.51 -4.85 -12.88
C ILE A 58 0.23 -5.24 -11.43
N PHE A 59 0.24 -4.26 -10.52
CA PHE A 59 -0.07 -4.48 -9.11
C PHE A 59 -1.49 -5.04 -8.93
N MET A 60 -2.49 -4.48 -9.62
CA MET A 60 -3.86 -4.98 -9.56
C MET A 60 -3.96 -6.41 -10.06
N LYS A 61 -3.28 -6.74 -11.15
CA LYS A 61 -3.23 -8.12 -11.65
C LYS A 61 -2.61 -9.05 -10.62
N TYR A 62 -1.53 -8.62 -9.99
CA TYR A 62 -0.85 -9.40 -8.96
C TYR A 62 -1.77 -9.66 -7.77
N CYS A 63 -2.49 -8.65 -7.30
CA CYS A 63 -3.45 -8.82 -6.21
C CYS A 63 -4.53 -9.87 -6.57
N LYS A 64 -5.00 -9.86 -7.81
CA LYS A 64 -5.97 -10.85 -8.28
C LYS A 64 -5.37 -12.27 -8.31
N THR A 65 -4.10 -12.41 -8.67
CA THR A 65 -3.43 -13.74 -8.62
C THR A 65 -3.27 -14.23 -7.18
N LEU A 66 -3.18 -13.31 -6.21
CA LEU A 66 -3.15 -13.66 -4.79
C LEU A 66 -4.55 -13.95 -4.21
N GLY A 67 -5.59 -13.88 -5.03
CA GLY A 67 -6.93 -14.26 -4.61
C GLY A 67 -7.85 -13.11 -4.24
N LEU A 68 -7.53 -11.88 -4.63
CA LEU A 68 -8.40 -10.74 -4.35
C LEU A 68 -9.77 -10.95 -5.00
N GLU A 69 -10.82 -10.96 -4.19
CA GLU A 69 -12.20 -11.20 -4.64
C GLU A 69 -13.06 -9.94 -4.63
N VAL A 70 -12.61 -8.90 -3.93
CA VAL A 70 -13.36 -7.66 -3.74
C VAL A 70 -12.91 -6.63 -4.77
N GLU A 71 -13.86 -5.95 -5.40
CA GLU A 71 -13.54 -4.82 -6.26
C GLU A 71 -13.23 -3.59 -5.42
N VAL A 72 -11.99 -3.15 -5.50
CA VAL A 72 -11.50 -1.95 -4.81
C VAL A 72 -10.55 -1.19 -5.74
N SER A 73 -10.37 0.09 -5.46
CA SER A 73 -9.45 0.92 -6.22
C SER A 73 -7.99 0.58 -5.91
N VAL A 74 -7.10 0.95 -6.82
CA VAL A 74 -5.66 0.84 -6.59
C VAL A 74 -5.21 1.74 -5.45
N GLU A 75 -5.86 2.88 -5.26
CA GLU A 75 -5.56 3.81 -4.16
C GLU A 75 -5.76 3.12 -2.80
N THR A 76 -6.89 2.45 -2.62
CA THR A 76 -7.17 1.69 -1.41
C THR A 76 -6.20 0.53 -1.22
N LEU A 77 -5.92 -0.22 -2.29
CA LEU A 77 -4.96 -1.32 -2.21
C LEU A 77 -3.56 -0.83 -1.89
N SER A 78 -3.15 0.31 -2.45
CA SER A 78 -1.85 0.90 -2.14
C SER A 78 -1.74 1.27 -0.67
N PHE A 79 -2.78 1.88 -0.11
CA PHE A 79 -2.82 2.20 1.32
C PHE A 79 -2.75 0.94 2.17
N LEU A 80 -3.57 -0.06 1.85
CA LEU A 80 -3.59 -1.32 2.60
C LEU A 80 -2.29 -2.10 2.46
N HIS A 81 -1.61 -1.98 1.32
CA HIS A 81 -0.29 -2.57 1.13
C HIS A 81 0.74 -1.94 2.08
N GLU A 82 0.74 -0.59 2.21
CA GLU A 82 1.65 0.08 3.14
C GLU A 82 1.32 -0.27 4.59
N LEU A 83 0.03 -0.38 4.92
CA LEU A 83 -0.39 -0.89 6.23
C LEU A 83 0.06 -2.35 6.42
N GLY A 84 0.07 -3.12 5.33
CA GLY A 84 0.58 -4.49 5.34
C GLY A 84 2.05 -4.56 5.76
N HIS A 85 2.87 -3.61 5.36
CA HIS A 85 4.25 -3.52 5.84
C HIS A 85 4.30 -3.37 7.36
N HIS A 86 3.43 -2.54 7.92
CA HIS A 86 3.32 -2.36 9.37
C HIS A 86 2.91 -3.68 10.06
N ASN A 87 1.95 -4.38 9.49
CA ASN A 87 1.41 -5.61 10.07
C ASN A 87 2.37 -6.80 9.98
N THR A 88 3.24 -6.83 8.98
CA THR A 88 4.09 -8.00 8.70
C THR A 88 5.56 -7.79 9.05
N LEU A 89 5.94 -6.60 9.50
CA LEU A 89 7.33 -6.26 9.76
C LEU A 89 8.02 -7.25 10.72
N ASP A 90 7.32 -7.68 11.77
CA ASP A 90 7.87 -8.56 12.78
C ASP A 90 7.91 -10.04 12.36
N PHE A 91 7.27 -10.38 11.24
CA PHE A 91 7.21 -11.77 10.77
C PHE A 91 8.30 -12.09 9.74
N LEU A 92 9.06 -11.10 9.32
CA LEU A 92 10.10 -11.28 8.31
C LEU A 92 11.41 -11.68 8.95
N ASP A 93 12.06 -12.69 8.36
CA ASP A 93 13.42 -13.06 8.71
C ASP A 93 14.38 -11.94 8.29
N PRO A 94 15.45 -11.67 9.07
CA PRO A 94 16.49 -10.74 8.64
C PRO A 94 17.08 -11.06 7.25
N ASP A 95 17.21 -12.33 6.92
CA ASP A 95 17.71 -12.76 5.61
C ASP A 95 16.77 -12.36 4.48
N GLU A 96 15.45 -12.44 4.72
CA GLU A 96 14.44 -12.03 3.75
C GLU A 96 14.47 -10.53 3.50
N ILE A 97 14.70 -9.74 4.54
CA ILE A 97 14.82 -8.28 4.43
C ILE A 97 16.05 -7.93 3.59
N VAL A 98 17.18 -8.58 3.84
CA VAL A 98 18.41 -8.36 3.08
C VAL A 98 18.22 -8.74 1.62
N GLU A 99 17.55 -9.88 1.36
CA GLU A 99 17.24 -10.31 0.00
C GLU A 99 16.37 -9.27 -0.73
N SER A 100 15.34 -8.77 -0.07
CA SER A 100 14.47 -7.73 -0.64
C SER A 100 15.26 -6.47 -0.99
N GLU A 101 16.12 -6.01 -0.10
CA GLU A 101 16.95 -4.82 -0.33
C GLU A 101 17.88 -5.02 -1.53
N PHE A 102 18.47 -6.19 -1.65
CA PHE A 102 19.36 -6.53 -2.77
C PHE A 102 18.60 -6.49 -4.11
N ILE A 103 17.42 -7.11 -4.17
CA ILE A 103 16.60 -7.11 -5.38
C ILE A 103 16.19 -5.68 -5.76
N LYS A 104 15.71 -4.90 -4.80
CA LYS A 104 15.29 -3.51 -5.02
C LYS A 104 16.45 -2.64 -5.52
N GLU A 105 17.62 -2.79 -4.95
CA GLU A 105 18.80 -2.04 -5.36
C GLU A 105 19.16 -2.36 -6.81
N ASN A 106 19.14 -3.64 -7.20
CA ASN A 106 19.40 -4.04 -8.58
C ASN A 106 18.37 -3.46 -9.55
N LEU A 107 17.09 -3.41 -9.16
CA LEU A 107 16.03 -2.85 -9.99
C LEU A 107 16.23 -1.34 -10.19
N TYR A 108 16.60 -0.61 -9.15
CA TYR A 108 16.88 0.83 -9.26
C TYR A 108 18.07 1.10 -10.19
N MET A 109 19.09 0.26 -10.17
CA MET A 109 20.25 0.42 -11.03
C MET A 109 19.93 0.18 -12.50
N GLN A 110 18.98 -0.72 -12.80
CA GLN A 110 18.57 -1.01 -14.17
C GLN A 110 17.64 0.05 -14.76
N ASP A 111 16.90 0.75 -13.92
CA ASP A 111 15.96 1.81 -14.32
C ASP A 111 15.02 1.37 -15.45
N GLU A 112 14.56 0.12 -15.42
CA GLU A 112 13.64 -0.43 -16.42
C GLU A 112 12.22 -0.53 -15.87
N GLU A 113 11.25 0.04 -16.61
CA GLU A 113 9.83 -0.04 -16.27
C GLU A 113 9.14 -1.14 -17.09
N THR A 114 9.62 -2.36 -16.95
CA THR A 114 9.02 -3.54 -17.59
C THR A 114 8.12 -4.28 -16.61
N GLU A 115 7.17 -5.06 -17.15
CA GLU A 115 6.33 -5.92 -16.33
C GLU A 115 7.17 -6.85 -15.46
N GLU A 116 8.24 -7.43 -16.04
CA GLU A 116 9.14 -8.29 -15.31
C GLU A 116 9.80 -7.58 -14.13
N ALA A 117 10.28 -6.34 -14.33
CA ALA A 117 10.91 -5.56 -13.26
C ALA A 117 9.90 -5.26 -12.14
N PHE A 118 8.68 -4.85 -12.48
CA PHE A 118 7.65 -4.62 -11.48
C PHE A 118 7.29 -5.90 -10.73
N MET A 119 7.18 -7.03 -11.42
CA MET A 119 6.90 -8.31 -10.75
C MET A 119 8.03 -8.75 -9.84
N GLN A 120 9.29 -8.50 -10.22
CA GLN A 120 10.42 -8.77 -9.33
C GLN A 120 10.33 -7.95 -8.05
N TYR A 121 9.92 -6.69 -8.15
CA TYR A 121 9.71 -5.83 -6.98
C TYR A 121 8.55 -6.37 -6.11
N PHE A 122 7.39 -6.62 -6.72
CA PHE A 122 6.22 -7.06 -5.97
C PHE A 122 6.39 -8.43 -5.31
N THR A 123 7.23 -9.28 -5.87
CA THR A 123 7.46 -10.63 -5.34
C THR A 123 8.66 -10.74 -4.39
N CYS A 124 9.34 -9.62 -4.09
CA CYS A 124 10.29 -9.60 -2.98
C CYS A 124 9.59 -10.05 -1.71
N PRO A 125 10.24 -10.79 -0.81
CA PRO A 125 9.58 -11.30 0.39
C PRO A 125 8.83 -10.24 1.19
N GLU A 126 9.45 -9.08 1.43
CA GLU A 126 8.85 -7.98 2.16
C GLU A 126 7.59 -7.43 1.46
N GLU A 127 7.68 -7.20 0.15
CA GLU A 127 6.55 -6.64 -0.62
C GLU A 127 5.43 -7.67 -0.79
N MET A 128 5.78 -8.92 -1.00
CA MET A 128 4.81 -10.00 -1.16
C MET A 128 3.99 -10.20 0.12
N GLU A 129 4.64 -10.19 1.28
CA GLU A 129 3.95 -10.34 2.56
C GLU A 129 2.98 -9.17 2.80
N ALA A 130 3.41 -7.95 2.52
CA ALA A 130 2.56 -6.76 2.66
C ALA A 130 1.33 -6.83 1.74
N THR A 131 1.52 -7.25 0.50
CA THR A 131 0.42 -7.38 -0.46
C THR A 131 -0.53 -8.51 -0.07
N ALA A 132 0.01 -9.64 0.37
CA ALA A 132 -0.82 -10.77 0.83
C ALA A 132 -1.67 -10.37 2.03
N ASP A 133 -1.11 -9.62 2.96
CA ASP A 133 -1.85 -9.09 4.11
C ASP A 133 -3.01 -8.19 3.66
N ALA A 134 -2.76 -7.30 2.70
CA ALA A 134 -3.78 -6.41 2.15
C ALA A 134 -4.92 -7.19 1.48
N VAL A 135 -4.59 -8.18 0.67
CA VAL A 135 -5.58 -9.03 -0.01
C VAL A 135 -6.41 -9.81 1.00
N GLU A 136 -5.78 -10.39 2.00
CA GLU A 136 -6.47 -11.12 3.05
C GLU A 136 -7.43 -10.23 3.81
N PHE A 137 -7.01 -9.02 4.18
CA PHE A 137 -7.88 -8.06 4.85
C PHE A 137 -9.10 -7.74 4.00
N CYS A 138 -8.92 -7.47 2.71
CA CYS A 138 -10.02 -7.17 1.79
C CYS A 138 -11.02 -8.31 1.73
N ASN A 139 -10.55 -9.54 1.57
CA ASN A 139 -11.41 -10.70 1.42
C ASN A 139 -12.18 -11.04 2.70
N HIS A 140 -11.57 -10.81 3.87
CA HIS A 140 -12.22 -11.06 5.16
C HIS A 140 -13.12 -9.91 5.61
N ASN A 141 -12.95 -8.70 5.07
CA ASN A 141 -13.70 -7.52 5.50
C ASN A 141 -14.25 -6.74 4.30
N PRO A 142 -15.02 -7.39 3.40
CA PRO A 142 -15.41 -6.75 2.15
C PRO A 142 -16.30 -5.51 2.33
N VAL A 143 -17.18 -5.50 3.33
CA VAL A 143 -18.05 -4.34 3.57
C VAL A 143 -17.25 -3.15 4.07
N ILE A 144 -16.35 -3.38 5.02
CA ILE A 144 -15.49 -2.33 5.59
C ILE A 144 -14.61 -1.73 4.50
N VAL A 145 -14.01 -2.59 3.68
CA VAL A 145 -13.11 -2.15 2.61
C VAL A 145 -13.87 -1.32 1.57
N LYS A 146 -15.06 -1.76 1.18
CA LYS A 146 -15.87 -1.00 0.21
C LYS A 146 -16.28 0.36 0.74
N MET A 147 -16.64 0.45 2.03
CA MET A 147 -16.97 1.72 2.65
C MET A 147 -15.76 2.66 2.69
N PHE A 148 -14.62 2.14 3.09
CA PHE A 148 -13.38 2.90 3.11
C PHE A 148 -12.98 3.36 1.71
N ASP A 149 -13.05 2.46 0.73
CA ASP A 149 -12.73 2.76 -0.67
C ASP A 149 -13.57 3.94 -1.18
N LYS A 150 -14.87 3.92 -0.90
CA LYS A 150 -15.77 5.00 -1.30
C LYS A 150 -15.39 6.31 -0.62
N GLN A 151 -15.12 6.28 0.68
CA GLN A 151 -14.71 7.47 1.42
C GLN A 151 -13.40 8.04 0.90
N LEU A 152 -12.42 7.18 0.63
CA LEU A 152 -11.13 7.60 0.13
C LEU A 152 -11.24 8.20 -1.27
N LEU A 153 -11.94 7.55 -2.18
CA LEU A 153 -12.13 8.06 -3.55
C LEU A 153 -12.90 9.38 -3.54
N ASN A 154 -13.88 9.52 -2.65
CA ASN A 154 -14.61 10.77 -2.49
C ASN A 154 -13.68 11.90 -2.00
N ALA A 155 -12.83 11.62 -1.04
CA ALA A 155 -11.86 12.60 -0.53
C ALA A 155 -10.82 12.98 -1.58
N LEU A 156 -10.37 12.00 -2.37
CA LEU A 156 -9.36 12.23 -3.43
C LEU A 156 -9.94 12.98 -4.63
N TYR A 157 -11.12 12.59 -5.08
CA TYR A 157 -11.66 13.01 -6.38
C TYR A 157 -12.99 13.76 -6.31
N GLY A 158 -13.53 13.95 -5.13
CA GLY A 158 -14.73 14.77 -4.92
C GLY A 158 -16.04 14.13 -5.32
N GLU A 159 -16.11 12.80 -5.30
CA GLU A 159 -17.34 12.11 -5.70
C GLU A 159 -18.04 11.39 -4.56
#